data_0d9f3afbb8ab5c9c758670ff87505c78
#
_entry.id   0d9f3afbb8ab5c9c758670ff87505c78
#
_cell.length_a   1.000
_cell.length_b   1.000
_cell.length_c   1.000
_cell.angle_alpha   90.00
_cell.angle_beta   90.00
_cell.angle_gamma   90.00
#
_symmetry.space_group_name_H-M   'P 1'
#
loop_
_entity.id
_entity.type
_entity.pdbx_description
1 polymer ?
#
loop_
_entity_poly.entity_id
_entity_poly.type
_entity_poly.pdbx_seq_one_letter_code
_entity_poly.pdbx_strand_id
1 'polypeptide(L)'
;MRRAMAAAMNHEFLRPTPSRTGFALVGMAGLTAWLLVAFLRRPLLCLGTLVLITAAYLGAARLCYDGTGLLLLTVPVLSTLVFSGSFSLGFEYALERLEKLRTRRTLERYVSKNLVREILENPDSYYSSLRGVRVPATILFSDLIGFTTLSEKADPEALVSQLNEYLSRMTSVVFRNGGTLDKFIGDAIMAVWGNVRSFGMAQDTKACVRAALGMRRELRQLNQKWREEGRMGLGMGIGINQGEVVVGNIGSHERMDPTVIGDSVNLASRLEGLTRIYGADILVGSSVAELARDEVHLRSVARVQVKGKSKPVDIFTFVGARDEEVDPEFLKWLDTYEEGLEKFRTRDFIEAKILFSRFLEFYPDDLLAKMYLDRALEYERTPPDEAWAAVEVFDKK
;
A
#
# COMPACT_ATOMS: atom_id res chain seq x y z
N MET A 1 -30.31 65.17 -5.43
CA MET A 1 -30.25 66.45 -6.13
C MET A 1 -30.90 67.63 -5.34
N ARG A 2 -32.17 67.57 -4.88
CA ARG A 2 -32.80 68.67 -4.11
C ARG A 2 -32.10 69.03 -2.79
N ARG A 3 -31.62 68.08 -1.98
CA ARG A 3 -30.87 68.34 -0.73
C ARG A 3 -29.49 68.95 -0.97
N ALA A 4 -28.79 68.55 -2.03
CA ALA A 4 -27.49 69.17 -2.39
C ALA A 4 -27.66 70.61 -2.84
N MET A 5 -28.74 70.93 -3.52
CA MET A 5 -29.08 72.31 -3.89
C MET A 5 -29.49 73.15 -2.64
N ALA A 6 -30.24 72.57 -1.72
CA ALA A 6 -30.62 73.24 -0.47
C ALA A 6 -29.40 73.44 0.44
N ALA A 7 -28.46 72.53 0.52
CA ALA A 7 -27.22 72.65 1.28
C ALA A 7 -26.29 73.75 0.69
N ALA A 8 -26.25 73.85 -0.62
CA ALA A 8 -25.51 74.90 -1.30
C ALA A 8 -26.14 76.30 -1.08
N MET A 9 -27.47 76.39 -1.01
CA MET A 9 -28.19 77.65 -0.71
C MET A 9 -28.08 78.07 0.77
N ASN A 10 -27.93 77.10 1.70
CA ASN A 10 -27.83 77.38 3.15
C ASN A 10 -26.37 77.50 3.65
N HIS A 11 -25.38 77.54 2.78
CA HIS A 11 -23.94 77.52 3.13
C HIS A 11 -23.56 76.33 4.05
N GLU A 12 -24.26 75.22 3.99
CA GLU A 12 -23.94 73.97 4.69
C GLU A 12 -22.81 73.28 3.95
N PHE A 13 -21.56 73.58 4.30
CA PHE A 13 -20.40 72.90 3.71
C PHE A 13 -20.24 71.49 4.23
N LEU A 14 -20.16 70.50 3.30
CA LEU A 14 -19.79 69.12 3.62
C LEU A 14 -18.44 69.07 4.32
N ARG A 15 -18.39 68.48 5.50
CA ARG A 15 -17.16 68.32 6.26
C ARG A 15 -16.55 66.95 5.97
N PRO A 16 -15.38 66.88 5.30
CA PRO A 16 -14.68 65.63 5.10
C PRO A 16 -14.13 65.10 6.43
N THR A 17 -14.05 63.78 6.59
CA THR A 17 -13.44 63.15 7.75
C THR A 17 -11.97 63.62 7.90
N PRO A 18 -11.50 64.05 9.09
CA PRO A 18 -10.11 64.35 9.33
C PRO A 18 -9.18 63.15 9.02
N SER A 19 -8.02 63.41 8.42
CA SER A 19 -7.12 62.34 7.98
C SER A 19 -6.76 61.35 9.11
N ARG A 20 -6.55 61.83 10.34
CA ARG A 20 -6.25 60.97 11.50
C ARG A 20 -7.42 60.03 11.85
N THR A 21 -8.62 60.49 11.81
CA THR A 21 -9.82 59.64 12.05
C THR A 21 -10.08 58.68 10.89
N GLY A 22 -9.77 59.09 9.65
CA GLY A 22 -9.83 58.23 8.49
C GLY A 22 -8.87 57.04 8.58
N PHE A 23 -7.62 57.28 8.95
CA PHE A 23 -6.63 56.22 9.16
C PHE A 23 -7.02 55.27 10.32
N ALA A 24 -7.55 55.82 11.43
CA ALA A 24 -8.02 54.99 12.54
C ALA A 24 -9.16 54.08 12.14
N LEU A 25 -10.14 54.56 11.34
CA LEU A 25 -11.26 53.78 10.84
C LEU A 25 -10.80 52.64 9.92
N VAL A 26 -9.83 52.88 9.02
CA VAL A 26 -9.27 51.84 8.15
C VAL A 26 -8.50 50.83 8.97
N GLY A 27 -7.70 51.24 9.94
CA GLY A 27 -6.95 50.35 10.83
C GLY A 27 -7.89 49.48 11.68
N MET A 28 -8.96 50.07 12.24
CA MET A 28 -9.99 49.33 12.99
C MET A 28 -10.72 48.32 12.09
N ALA A 29 -11.06 48.68 10.87
CA ALA A 29 -11.67 47.76 9.91
C ALA A 29 -10.83 46.53 9.61
N GLY A 30 -9.53 46.75 9.37
CA GLY A 30 -8.58 45.64 9.14
C GLY A 30 -8.44 44.74 10.37
N LEU A 31 -8.27 45.35 11.56
CA LEU A 31 -8.19 44.59 12.83
C LEU A 31 -9.47 43.79 13.12
N THR A 32 -10.61 44.40 12.89
CA THR A 32 -11.93 43.71 13.09
C THR A 32 -12.08 42.53 12.15
N ALA A 33 -11.71 42.67 10.86
CA ALA A 33 -11.77 41.59 9.89
C ALA A 33 -10.81 40.44 10.29
N TRP A 34 -9.60 40.77 10.74
CA TRP A 34 -8.62 39.79 11.19
C TRP A 34 -9.11 39.06 12.47
N LEU A 35 -9.57 39.77 13.48
CA LEU A 35 -10.11 39.20 14.73
C LEU A 35 -11.32 38.28 14.45
N LEU A 36 -12.20 38.68 13.56
CA LEU A 36 -13.36 37.88 13.15
C LEU A 36 -12.91 36.49 12.64
N VAL A 37 -11.94 36.46 11.72
CA VAL A 37 -11.45 35.21 11.16
C VAL A 37 -10.71 34.39 12.23
N ALA A 38 -9.92 35.02 13.09
CA ALA A 38 -9.19 34.33 14.15
C ALA A 38 -10.10 33.67 15.20
N PHE A 39 -11.24 34.30 15.53
CA PHE A 39 -12.15 33.79 16.56
C PHE A 39 -13.30 32.94 16.00
N LEU A 40 -13.81 33.23 14.80
CA LEU A 40 -14.90 32.47 14.18
C LEU A 40 -14.36 31.37 13.25
N ARG A 41 -14.21 30.18 13.77
CA ARG A 41 -13.73 29.00 13.03
C ARG A 41 -14.67 28.48 11.92
N ARG A 42 -15.88 29.07 11.77
CA ARG A 42 -16.87 28.69 10.76
C ARG A 42 -16.93 29.70 9.62
N PRO A 43 -16.48 29.39 8.40
CA PRO A 43 -16.36 30.36 7.31
C PRO A 43 -17.68 31.05 6.93
N LEU A 44 -18.80 30.31 6.96
CA LEU A 44 -20.12 30.89 6.68
C LEU A 44 -20.57 31.91 7.73
N LEU A 45 -20.29 31.67 9.01
CA LEU A 45 -20.56 32.62 10.08
C LEU A 45 -19.69 33.87 9.98
N CYS A 46 -18.40 33.67 9.61
CA CYS A 46 -17.46 34.75 9.39
C CYS A 46 -17.94 35.67 8.24
N LEU A 47 -18.36 35.13 7.12
CA LEU A 47 -18.93 35.87 6.00
C LEU A 47 -20.21 36.63 6.41
N GLY A 48 -21.12 35.96 7.11
CA GLY A 48 -22.34 36.56 7.57
C GLY A 48 -22.12 37.76 8.52
N THR A 49 -21.17 37.61 9.47
CA THR A 49 -20.80 38.70 10.39
C THR A 49 -20.08 39.84 9.69
N LEU A 50 -19.23 39.55 8.70
CA LEU A 50 -18.57 40.57 7.90
C LEU A 50 -19.55 41.40 7.09
N VAL A 51 -20.56 40.77 6.50
CA VAL A 51 -21.69 41.46 5.80
C VAL A 51 -22.46 42.32 6.77
N LEU A 52 -22.80 41.82 7.97
CA LEU A 52 -23.51 42.56 9.02
C LEU A 52 -22.74 43.81 9.48
N ILE A 53 -21.44 43.68 9.71
CA ILE A 53 -20.56 44.80 10.11
C ILE A 53 -20.48 45.83 8.99
N THR A 54 -20.39 45.40 7.75
CA THR A 54 -20.38 46.26 6.57
C THR A 54 -21.70 47.04 6.47
N ALA A 55 -22.83 46.37 6.65
CA ALA A 55 -24.13 47.02 6.63
C ALA A 55 -24.32 48.02 7.79
N ALA A 56 -23.88 47.65 9.00
CA ALA A 56 -23.90 48.49 10.16
C ALA A 56 -23.04 49.76 9.98
N TYR A 57 -21.84 49.63 9.41
CA TYR A 57 -20.98 50.74 9.09
C TYR A 57 -21.59 51.70 8.06
N LEU A 58 -22.21 51.18 6.99
CA LEU A 58 -22.94 51.99 6.00
C LEU A 58 -24.11 52.71 6.62
N GLY A 59 -24.87 52.04 7.50
CA GLY A 59 -25.94 52.64 8.26
C GLY A 59 -25.49 53.81 9.16
N ALA A 60 -24.37 53.58 9.90
CA ALA A 60 -23.78 54.60 10.74
C ALA A 60 -23.22 55.77 9.91
N ALA A 61 -22.59 55.52 8.78
CA ALA A 61 -22.11 56.56 7.87
C ALA A 61 -23.25 57.42 7.33
N ARG A 62 -24.42 56.78 7.04
CA ARG A 62 -25.62 57.46 6.60
C ARG A 62 -26.22 58.34 7.68
N LEU A 63 -26.33 57.85 8.90
CA LEU A 63 -26.83 58.60 10.05
C LEU A 63 -25.97 59.79 10.40
N CYS A 64 -24.62 59.61 10.36
CA CYS A 64 -23.67 60.72 10.56
C CYS A 64 -23.82 61.80 9.49
N TYR A 65 -23.99 61.41 8.24
CA TYR A 65 -24.24 62.33 7.14
C TYR A 65 -25.55 63.14 7.33
N ASP A 66 -26.64 62.45 7.65
CA ASP A 66 -27.94 63.07 7.82
C ASP A 66 -28.02 63.97 9.08
N GLY A 67 -27.25 63.68 10.15
CA GLY A 67 -27.29 64.41 11.41
C GLY A 67 -26.27 65.55 11.52
N THR A 68 -25.06 65.38 11.03
CA THR A 68 -23.93 66.31 11.24
C THR A 68 -23.31 66.87 9.97
N GLY A 69 -23.73 66.41 8.78
CA GLY A 69 -23.09 66.77 7.50
C GLY A 69 -21.69 66.20 7.32
N LEU A 70 -21.24 65.26 8.21
CA LEU A 70 -19.92 64.66 8.15
C LEU A 70 -19.87 63.52 7.13
N LEU A 71 -18.99 63.59 6.16
CA LEU A 71 -18.72 62.54 5.19
C LEU A 71 -17.68 61.56 5.76
N LEU A 72 -18.19 60.40 6.26
CA LEU A 72 -17.30 59.32 6.69
C LEU A 72 -16.60 58.63 5.49
N LEU A 73 -15.36 58.18 5.72
CA LEU A 73 -14.55 57.53 4.73
C LEU A 73 -15.10 56.11 4.42
N THR A 74 -15.96 55.98 3.40
CA THR A 74 -16.68 54.70 3.13
C THR A 74 -15.87 53.76 2.25
N VAL A 75 -15.37 54.21 1.12
CA VAL A 75 -14.68 53.34 0.14
C VAL A 75 -13.44 52.68 0.72
N PRO A 76 -12.47 53.36 1.33
CA PRO A 76 -11.29 52.72 1.91
C PRO A 76 -11.63 51.74 3.06
N VAL A 77 -12.61 52.06 3.91
CA VAL A 77 -12.99 51.19 5.01
C VAL A 77 -13.66 49.92 4.49
N LEU A 78 -14.56 50.02 3.52
CA LEU A 78 -15.23 48.87 2.90
C LEU A 78 -14.21 47.99 2.14
N SER A 79 -13.34 48.61 1.35
CA SER A 79 -12.29 47.84 0.63
C SER A 79 -11.38 47.08 1.61
N THR A 80 -10.98 47.74 2.73
CA THR A 80 -10.15 47.08 3.76
C THR A 80 -10.89 45.91 4.42
N LEU A 81 -12.17 46.05 4.76
CA LEU A 81 -12.97 44.94 5.30
C LEU A 81 -13.05 43.75 4.33
N VAL A 82 -13.35 44.01 3.06
CA VAL A 82 -13.49 42.98 2.05
C VAL A 82 -12.16 42.32 1.75
N PHE A 83 -11.11 43.11 1.48
CA PHE A 83 -9.79 42.53 1.13
C PHE A 83 -9.15 41.82 2.32
N SER A 84 -9.16 42.42 3.52
CA SER A 84 -8.61 41.82 4.72
C SER A 84 -9.38 40.56 5.11
N GLY A 85 -10.71 40.58 5.05
CA GLY A 85 -11.55 39.42 5.32
C GLY A 85 -11.34 38.30 4.33
N SER A 86 -11.31 38.59 3.03
CA SER A 86 -11.07 37.60 1.98
C SER A 86 -9.66 37.01 2.05
N PHE A 87 -8.65 37.84 2.28
CA PHE A 87 -7.27 37.38 2.44
C PHE A 87 -7.11 36.48 3.66
N SER A 88 -7.65 36.90 4.82
CA SER A 88 -7.57 36.11 6.05
C SER A 88 -8.26 34.75 5.92
N LEU A 89 -9.47 34.72 5.32
CA LEU A 89 -10.19 33.46 5.04
C LEU A 89 -9.41 32.55 4.10
N GLY A 90 -8.84 33.10 3.03
CA GLY A 90 -8.01 32.35 2.08
C GLY A 90 -6.75 31.79 2.73
N PHE A 91 -6.13 32.58 3.61
CA PHE A 91 -4.92 32.17 4.33
C PHE A 91 -5.20 31.06 5.33
N GLU A 92 -6.25 31.16 6.14
CA GLU A 92 -6.69 30.11 7.06
C GLU A 92 -7.02 28.80 6.32
N TYR A 93 -7.76 28.89 5.21
CA TYR A 93 -8.07 27.71 4.37
C TYR A 93 -6.80 27.07 3.80
N ALA A 94 -5.82 27.87 3.36
CA ALA A 94 -4.55 27.36 2.87
C ALA A 94 -3.74 26.69 3.97
N LEU A 95 -3.69 27.26 5.18
CA LEU A 95 -3.02 26.65 6.33
C LEU A 95 -3.66 25.31 6.72
N GLU A 96 -4.98 25.26 6.85
CA GLU A 96 -5.72 24.01 7.16
C GLU A 96 -5.44 22.92 6.12
N ARG A 97 -5.43 23.29 4.84
CA ARG A 97 -5.12 22.36 3.75
C ARG A 97 -3.69 21.86 3.83
N LEU A 98 -2.72 22.73 4.13
CA LEU A 98 -1.31 22.35 4.31
C LEU A 98 -1.13 21.41 5.51
N GLU A 99 -1.80 21.66 6.61
CA GLU A 99 -1.76 20.82 7.80
C GLU A 99 -2.34 19.43 7.53
N LYS A 100 -3.50 19.35 6.87
CA LYS A 100 -4.08 18.08 6.42
C LYS A 100 -3.14 17.30 5.51
N LEU A 101 -2.48 17.98 4.57
CA LEU A 101 -1.49 17.34 3.68
C LEU A 101 -0.24 16.86 4.43
N ARG A 102 0.24 17.62 5.42
CA ARG A 102 1.37 17.21 6.26
C ARG A 102 1.01 15.99 7.10
N THR A 103 -0.14 16.01 7.76
CA THR A 103 -0.63 14.88 8.57
C THR A 103 -0.79 13.63 7.72
N ARG A 104 -1.41 13.75 6.53
CA ARG A 104 -1.53 12.64 5.58
C ARG A 104 -0.16 12.07 5.19
N ARG A 105 0.80 12.91 4.79
CA ARG A 105 2.16 12.47 4.41
C ARG A 105 2.90 11.80 5.56
N THR A 106 2.69 12.27 6.78
CA THR A 106 3.28 11.64 7.97
C THR A 106 2.68 10.27 8.21
N LEU A 107 1.36 10.12 8.15
CA LEU A 107 0.67 8.83 8.28
C LEU A 107 1.08 7.84 7.18
N GLU A 108 1.23 8.30 5.93
CA GLU A 108 1.65 7.47 4.78
C GLU A 108 3.08 6.89 4.93
N ARG A 109 3.88 7.36 5.88
CA ARG A 109 5.20 6.76 6.21
C ARG A 109 5.09 5.56 7.16
N TYR A 110 4.05 5.51 7.97
CA TYR A 110 3.86 4.48 9.00
C TYR A 110 2.75 3.49 8.65
N VAL A 111 1.87 3.85 7.73
CA VAL A 111 0.70 3.06 7.34
C VAL A 111 0.60 3.04 5.82
N SER A 112 0.13 1.93 5.24
CA SER A 112 0.02 1.80 3.78
C SER A 112 -0.85 2.91 3.18
N LYS A 113 -0.46 3.43 2.00
CA LYS A 113 -1.19 4.51 1.29
C LYS A 113 -2.65 4.16 1.03
N ASN A 114 -2.94 2.90 0.72
CA ASN A 114 -4.31 2.42 0.47
C ASN A 114 -5.13 2.50 1.74
N LEU A 115 -4.56 2.12 2.89
CA LEU A 115 -5.21 2.17 4.18
C LEU A 115 -5.43 3.62 4.65
N VAL A 116 -4.44 4.50 4.49
CA VAL A 116 -4.60 5.95 4.81
C VAL A 116 -5.71 6.58 3.97
N ARG A 117 -5.79 6.21 2.68
CA ARG A 117 -6.86 6.69 1.80
C ARG A 117 -8.23 6.22 2.30
N GLU A 118 -8.39 4.93 2.62
CA GLU A 118 -9.66 4.38 3.10
C GLU A 118 -10.10 5.01 4.43
N ILE A 119 -9.16 5.21 5.38
CA ILE A 119 -9.45 5.91 6.64
C ILE A 119 -9.96 7.34 6.40
N LEU A 120 -9.39 8.05 5.43
CA LEU A 120 -9.73 9.46 5.19
C LEU A 120 -10.96 9.64 4.30
N GLU A 121 -11.19 8.73 3.35
CA GLU A 121 -12.31 8.82 2.39
C GLU A 121 -13.59 8.11 2.90
N ASN A 122 -13.43 7.01 3.64
CA ASN A 122 -14.53 6.17 4.14
C ASN A 122 -14.36 5.80 5.63
N PRO A 123 -14.32 6.77 6.56
CA PRO A 123 -14.02 6.50 7.96
C PRO A 123 -15.01 5.52 8.61
N ASP A 124 -16.30 5.60 8.30
CA ASP A 124 -17.32 4.72 8.88
C ASP A 124 -17.21 3.28 8.41
N SER A 125 -16.88 3.06 7.14
CA SER A 125 -16.59 1.74 6.56
C SER A 125 -15.34 1.14 7.19
N TYR A 126 -14.29 1.93 7.32
CA TYR A 126 -13.05 1.51 7.96
C TYR A 126 -13.27 1.11 9.43
N TYR A 127 -13.93 1.96 10.23
CA TYR A 127 -14.20 1.65 11.64
C TYR A 127 -15.09 0.40 11.81
N SER A 128 -16.00 0.13 10.90
CA SER A 128 -16.81 -1.10 10.94
C SER A 128 -15.98 -2.35 10.61
N SER A 129 -15.01 -2.25 9.70
CA SER A 129 -14.12 -3.37 9.33
C SER A 129 -13.13 -3.75 10.45
N LEU A 130 -12.84 -2.84 11.38
CA LEU A 130 -11.95 -3.10 12.52
C LEU A 130 -12.51 -4.10 13.55
N ARG A 131 -13.80 -4.44 13.47
CA ARG A 131 -14.45 -5.41 14.39
C ARG A 131 -14.19 -6.87 14.05
N GLY A 132 -13.35 -7.15 13.05
CA GLY A 132 -13.05 -8.49 12.58
C GLY A 132 -14.06 -8.98 11.54
N VAL A 133 -13.73 -8.78 10.27
CA VAL A 133 -14.56 -9.21 9.13
C VAL A 133 -13.86 -10.33 8.39
N ARG A 134 -14.60 -11.39 8.02
CA ARG A 134 -14.09 -12.44 7.14
C ARG A 134 -14.20 -12.00 5.68
N VAL A 135 -13.08 -12.05 4.98
CA VAL A 135 -13.02 -11.72 3.55
C VAL A 135 -12.11 -12.71 2.83
N PRO A 136 -12.38 -13.02 1.55
CA PRO A 136 -11.40 -13.69 0.70
C PRO A 136 -10.26 -12.71 0.38
N ALA A 137 -9.03 -13.14 0.59
CA ALA A 137 -7.85 -12.35 0.29
C ALA A 137 -6.72 -13.21 -0.27
N THR A 138 -5.80 -12.58 -1.00
CA THR A 138 -4.56 -13.19 -1.45
C THR A 138 -3.41 -12.60 -0.66
N ILE A 139 -2.62 -13.46 -0.05
CA ILE A 139 -1.54 -13.11 0.87
C ILE A 139 -0.20 -13.47 0.22
N LEU A 140 0.74 -12.55 0.28
CA LEU A 140 2.12 -12.73 -0.15
C LEU A 140 3.06 -12.52 1.03
N PHE A 141 3.93 -13.48 1.26
CA PHE A 141 5.12 -13.32 2.10
C PHE A 141 6.35 -13.35 1.20
N SER A 142 7.30 -12.47 1.44
CA SER A 142 8.64 -12.58 0.82
C SER A 142 9.70 -12.36 1.88
N ASP A 143 10.80 -13.10 1.76
CA ASP A 143 11.94 -13.02 2.68
C ASP A 143 13.25 -13.10 1.91
N LEU A 144 14.32 -12.47 2.43
CA LEU A 144 15.63 -12.50 1.78
C LEU A 144 16.39 -13.79 2.11
N ILE A 145 16.95 -14.39 1.08
CA ILE A 145 17.80 -15.57 1.25
C ILE A 145 19.24 -15.13 1.53
N GLY A 146 19.80 -15.60 2.65
CA GLY A 146 21.17 -15.31 3.05
C GLY A 146 21.37 -13.99 3.79
N PHE A 147 20.30 -13.25 4.11
CA PHE A 147 20.38 -11.96 4.79
C PHE A 147 21.00 -12.07 6.19
N THR A 148 20.68 -13.10 6.96
CA THR A 148 21.25 -13.32 8.31
C THR A 148 22.79 -13.43 8.22
N THR A 149 23.31 -14.20 7.27
CA THR A 149 24.75 -14.34 7.07
C THR A 149 25.40 -13.03 6.61
N LEU A 150 24.69 -12.25 5.78
CA LEU A 150 25.15 -10.93 5.33
C LEU A 150 25.19 -9.96 6.51
N SER A 151 24.17 -9.96 7.37
CA SER A 151 24.04 -9.04 8.50
C SER A 151 25.11 -9.24 9.57
N GLU A 152 25.66 -10.45 9.69
CA GLU A 152 26.76 -10.74 10.61
C GLU A 152 28.11 -10.18 10.14
N LYS A 153 28.29 -9.96 8.84
CA LYS A 153 29.58 -9.62 8.22
C LYS A 153 29.65 -8.21 7.64
N ALA A 154 28.52 -7.63 7.30
CA ALA A 154 28.44 -6.34 6.61
C ALA A 154 28.63 -5.16 7.57
N ASP A 155 29.11 -4.05 7.05
CA ASP A 155 29.03 -2.78 7.74
C ASP A 155 27.55 -2.38 8.01
N PRO A 156 27.18 -1.99 9.25
CA PRO A 156 25.79 -1.73 9.61
C PRO A 156 25.12 -0.65 8.75
N GLU A 157 25.83 0.42 8.39
CA GLU A 157 25.28 1.53 7.61
C GLU A 157 25.02 1.09 6.16
N ALA A 158 25.97 0.37 5.56
CA ALA A 158 25.84 -0.20 4.22
C ALA A 158 24.71 -1.23 4.16
N LEU A 159 24.59 -2.09 5.19
CA LEU A 159 23.51 -3.07 5.30
C LEU A 159 22.14 -2.43 5.34
N VAL A 160 21.94 -1.44 6.22
CA VAL A 160 20.67 -0.71 6.36
C VAL A 160 20.32 0.02 5.07
N SER A 161 21.31 0.64 4.42
CA SER A 161 21.12 1.31 3.12
C SER A 161 20.64 0.33 2.05
N GLN A 162 21.30 -0.86 1.94
CA GLN A 162 20.92 -1.88 0.96
C GLN A 162 19.55 -2.48 1.24
N LEU A 163 19.21 -2.75 2.51
CA LEU A 163 17.91 -3.24 2.92
C LEU A 163 16.81 -2.22 2.60
N ASN A 164 17.03 -0.95 2.92
CA ASN A 164 16.05 0.11 2.63
C ASN A 164 15.83 0.30 1.12
N GLU A 165 16.86 0.18 0.31
CA GLU A 165 16.74 0.20 -1.16
C GLU A 165 15.88 -0.97 -1.65
N TYR A 166 16.15 -2.19 -1.17
CA TYR A 166 15.35 -3.39 -1.45
C TYR A 166 13.88 -3.20 -1.05
N LEU A 167 13.62 -2.89 0.22
CA LEU A 167 12.26 -2.74 0.74
C LEU A 167 11.48 -1.67 -0.03
N SER A 168 12.12 -0.56 -0.39
CA SER A 168 11.49 0.52 -1.15
C SER A 168 11.08 0.08 -2.56
N ARG A 169 11.95 -0.67 -3.25
CA ARG A 169 11.68 -1.21 -4.59
C ARG A 169 10.55 -2.24 -4.55
N MET A 170 10.62 -3.21 -3.63
CA MET A 170 9.60 -4.27 -3.50
C MET A 170 8.25 -3.69 -3.11
N THR A 171 8.20 -2.77 -2.16
CA THR A 171 6.96 -2.09 -1.75
C THR A 171 6.34 -1.29 -2.91
N SER A 172 7.15 -0.64 -3.74
CA SER A 172 6.67 0.05 -4.94
C SER A 172 6.00 -0.91 -5.92
N VAL A 173 6.50 -2.13 -6.08
CA VAL A 173 5.88 -3.17 -6.92
C VAL A 173 4.54 -3.59 -6.34
N VAL A 174 4.46 -3.84 -5.03
CA VAL A 174 3.20 -4.18 -4.34
C VAL A 174 2.15 -3.10 -4.61
N PHE A 175 2.48 -1.83 -4.41
CA PHE A 175 1.53 -0.73 -4.59
C PHE A 175 1.12 -0.50 -6.05
N ARG A 176 2.04 -0.63 -7.02
CA ARG A 176 1.73 -0.55 -8.45
C ARG A 176 0.72 -1.61 -8.89
N ASN A 177 0.71 -2.76 -8.23
CA ASN A 177 -0.23 -3.85 -8.47
C ASN A 177 -1.44 -3.85 -7.52
N GLY A 178 -1.76 -2.73 -6.87
CA GLY A 178 -2.96 -2.57 -6.05
C GLY A 178 -2.92 -3.31 -4.70
N GLY A 179 -1.78 -3.87 -4.31
CA GLY A 179 -1.60 -4.53 -3.02
C GLY A 179 -1.50 -3.56 -1.85
N THR A 180 -1.79 -4.06 -0.68
CA THR A 180 -1.62 -3.37 0.60
C THR A 180 -0.41 -3.97 1.31
N LEU A 181 0.58 -3.15 1.65
CA LEU A 181 1.65 -3.56 2.57
C LEU A 181 1.04 -3.71 3.96
N ASP A 182 1.05 -4.91 4.50
CA ASP A 182 0.60 -5.16 5.87
C ASP A 182 1.68 -4.72 6.86
N LYS A 183 2.86 -5.33 6.78
CA LYS A 183 4.02 -4.99 7.62
C LYS A 183 5.33 -5.53 7.07
N PHE A 184 6.42 -5.01 7.63
CA PHE A 184 7.73 -5.64 7.54
C PHE A 184 7.97 -6.52 8.77
N ILE A 185 8.61 -7.66 8.59
CA ILE A 185 9.02 -8.60 9.65
C ILE A 185 10.52 -8.84 9.48
N GLY A 186 11.32 -7.92 10.04
CA GLY A 186 12.75 -7.88 9.72
C GLY A 186 12.98 -7.47 8.27
N ASP A 187 13.58 -8.35 7.49
CA ASP A 187 13.79 -8.23 6.05
C ASP A 187 12.64 -8.79 5.20
N ALA A 188 11.68 -9.45 5.84
CA ALA A 188 10.50 -10.00 5.19
C ALA A 188 9.40 -8.95 4.97
N ILE A 189 8.62 -9.15 3.91
CA ILE A 189 7.48 -8.34 3.53
C ILE A 189 6.21 -9.19 3.61
N MET A 190 5.19 -8.69 4.29
CA MET A 190 3.84 -9.21 4.21
C MET A 190 2.95 -8.23 3.44
N ALA A 191 2.35 -8.71 2.36
CA ALA A 191 1.45 -7.92 1.53
C ALA A 191 0.15 -8.68 1.24
N VAL A 192 -0.96 -7.95 1.07
CA VAL A 192 -2.30 -8.51 0.95
C VAL A 192 -3.09 -7.81 -0.15
N TRP A 193 -3.87 -8.58 -0.90
CA TRP A 193 -4.83 -8.10 -1.91
C TRP A 193 -6.24 -8.55 -1.51
N GLY A 194 -7.22 -7.65 -1.66
CA GLY A 194 -8.62 -7.92 -1.35
C GLY A 194 -9.04 -7.57 0.08
N ASN A 195 -8.12 -7.17 0.97
CA ASN A 195 -8.42 -6.87 2.38
C ASN A 195 -8.99 -5.46 2.60
N VAL A 196 -8.48 -4.44 1.91
CA VAL A 196 -8.94 -3.04 2.01
C VAL A 196 -9.91 -2.71 0.88
N ARG A 197 -9.53 -3.08 -0.34
CA ARG A 197 -10.35 -2.95 -1.53
C ARG A 197 -10.20 -4.22 -2.36
N SER A 198 -11.33 -4.80 -2.78
CA SER A 198 -11.34 -5.97 -3.66
C SER A 198 -11.94 -5.64 -5.01
N PHE A 199 -11.31 -6.18 -6.05
CA PHE A 199 -11.83 -6.19 -7.44
C PHE A 199 -12.37 -7.57 -7.82
N GLY A 200 -12.53 -8.45 -6.85
CA GLY A 200 -12.89 -9.83 -7.00
C GLY A 200 -11.69 -10.77 -6.85
N MET A 201 -11.93 -11.94 -6.23
CA MET A 201 -10.91 -12.91 -5.84
C MET A 201 -9.91 -13.23 -6.97
N ALA A 202 -10.40 -13.47 -8.19
CA ALA A 202 -9.53 -13.80 -9.32
C ALA A 202 -8.64 -12.61 -9.73
N GLN A 203 -9.19 -11.38 -9.78
CA GLN A 203 -8.42 -10.19 -10.14
C GLN A 203 -7.38 -9.83 -9.08
N ASP A 204 -7.74 -9.95 -7.80
CA ASP A 204 -6.84 -9.70 -6.68
C ASP A 204 -5.69 -10.72 -6.68
N THR A 205 -5.99 -12.01 -6.94
CA THR A 205 -4.97 -13.06 -7.05
C THR A 205 -4.02 -12.82 -8.24
N LYS A 206 -4.55 -12.48 -9.41
CA LYS A 206 -3.73 -12.15 -10.59
C LYS A 206 -2.86 -10.93 -10.35
N ALA A 207 -3.39 -9.91 -9.68
CA ALA A 207 -2.60 -8.72 -9.30
C ALA A 207 -1.46 -9.08 -8.33
N CYS A 208 -1.68 -9.96 -7.37
CA CYS A 208 -0.65 -10.50 -6.49
C CYS A 208 0.43 -11.26 -7.26
N VAL A 209 0.03 -12.12 -8.20
CA VAL A 209 0.98 -12.88 -9.05
C VAL A 209 1.84 -11.94 -9.91
N ARG A 210 1.22 -10.94 -10.54
CA ARG A 210 1.98 -9.90 -11.28
C ARG A 210 2.94 -9.14 -10.37
N ALA A 211 2.56 -8.88 -9.12
CA ALA A 211 3.46 -8.26 -8.14
C ALA A 211 4.65 -9.18 -7.82
N ALA A 212 4.44 -10.47 -7.58
CA ALA A 212 5.53 -11.41 -7.30
C ALA A 212 6.53 -11.51 -8.47
N LEU A 213 6.03 -11.62 -9.71
CA LEU A 213 6.87 -11.59 -10.91
C LEU A 213 7.60 -10.25 -11.07
N GLY A 214 6.92 -9.14 -10.75
CA GLY A 214 7.53 -7.82 -10.72
C GLY A 214 8.64 -7.69 -9.68
N MET A 215 8.46 -8.25 -8.47
CA MET A 215 9.48 -8.29 -7.42
C MET A 215 10.71 -9.11 -7.87
N ARG A 216 10.49 -10.26 -8.52
CA ARG A 216 11.55 -11.08 -9.14
C ARG A 216 12.39 -10.26 -10.14
N ARG A 217 11.73 -9.49 -11.04
CA ARG A 217 12.41 -8.64 -12.03
C ARG A 217 13.18 -7.49 -11.38
N GLU A 218 12.57 -6.79 -10.44
CA GLU A 218 13.23 -5.68 -9.72
C GLU A 218 14.45 -6.17 -8.93
N LEU A 219 14.37 -7.34 -8.29
CA LEU A 219 15.54 -7.89 -7.57
C LEU A 219 16.69 -8.26 -8.52
N ARG A 220 16.37 -8.80 -9.71
CA ARG A 220 17.42 -9.05 -10.73
C ARG A 220 18.13 -7.75 -11.13
N GLN A 221 17.39 -6.66 -11.33
CA GLN A 221 17.96 -5.34 -11.65
C GLN A 221 18.80 -4.78 -10.48
N LEU A 222 18.30 -4.89 -9.25
CA LEU A 222 19.05 -4.49 -8.06
C LEU A 222 20.33 -5.28 -7.91
N ASN A 223 20.28 -6.59 -8.10
CA ASN A 223 21.47 -7.45 -8.03
C ASN A 223 22.51 -7.12 -9.11
N GLN A 224 22.08 -6.71 -10.29
CA GLN A 224 22.99 -6.23 -11.32
C GLN A 224 23.67 -4.93 -10.87
N LYS A 225 22.89 -3.94 -10.43
CA LYS A 225 23.39 -2.67 -9.89
C LYS A 225 24.37 -2.90 -8.73
N TRP A 226 24.00 -3.73 -7.76
CA TRP A 226 24.84 -4.01 -6.59
C TRP A 226 26.15 -4.67 -6.95
N ARG A 227 26.16 -5.58 -7.94
CA ARG A 227 27.42 -6.17 -8.46
C ARG A 227 28.33 -5.11 -9.08
N GLU A 228 27.78 -4.18 -9.86
CA GLU A 228 28.52 -3.05 -10.44
C GLU A 228 29.11 -2.12 -9.36
N GLU A 229 28.42 -1.99 -8.22
CA GLU A 229 28.85 -1.22 -7.05
C GLU A 229 29.76 -2.04 -6.09
N GLY A 230 30.10 -3.29 -6.41
CA GLY A 230 30.91 -4.16 -5.55
C GLY A 230 30.18 -4.69 -4.31
N ARG A 231 28.83 -4.56 -4.28
CA ARG A 231 27.98 -5.08 -3.19
C ARG A 231 27.53 -6.52 -3.47
N MET A 232 27.26 -7.27 -2.40
CA MET A 232 26.75 -8.63 -2.51
C MET A 232 25.32 -8.64 -3.02
N GLY A 233 25.02 -9.52 -3.98
CA GLY A 233 23.65 -9.80 -4.42
C GLY A 233 22.86 -10.59 -3.38
N LEU A 234 21.53 -10.46 -3.41
CA LEU A 234 20.60 -11.14 -2.50
C LEU A 234 19.68 -12.07 -3.28
N GLY A 235 19.28 -13.18 -2.65
CA GLY A 235 18.19 -14.03 -3.10
C GLY A 235 16.88 -13.62 -2.43
N MET A 236 15.74 -14.11 -2.94
CA MET A 236 14.42 -13.87 -2.36
C MET A 236 13.56 -15.13 -2.51
N GLY A 237 12.88 -15.51 -1.42
CA GLY A 237 11.79 -16.48 -1.43
C GLY A 237 10.44 -15.77 -1.36
N ILE A 238 9.44 -16.22 -2.14
CA ILE A 238 8.07 -15.70 -2.10
C ILE A 238 7.10 -16.86 -1.92
N GLY A 239 6.21 -16.74 -0.93
CA GLY A 239 5.09 -17.65 -0.71
C GLY A 239 3.76 -16.93 -0.93
N ILE A 240 2.87 -17.48 -1.78
CA ILE A 240 1.55 -16.88 -2.06
C ILE A 240 0.46 -17.90 -1.79
N ASN A 241 -0.55 -17.47 -1.05
CA ASN A 241 -1.77 -18.27 -0.86
C ASN A 241 -3.01 -17.38 -0.94
N GLN A 242 -4.11 -17.95 -1.40
CA GLN A 242 -5.42 -17.32 -1.44
C GLN A 242 -6.38 -18.11 -0.54
N GLY A 243 -7.23 -17.40 0.20
CA GLY A 243 -8.27 -18.00 1.02
C GLY A 243 -8.93 -17.00 1.97
N GLU A 244 -9.85 -17.48 2.80
CA GLU A 244 -10.49 -16.65 3.81
C GLU A 244 -9.51 -16.19 4.90
N VAL A 245 -9.61 -14.91 5.26
CA VAL A 245 -8.88 -14.28 6.36
C VAL A 245 -9.83 -13.44 7.20
N VAL A 246 -9.46 -13.16 8.42
CA VAL A 246 -10.10 -12.15 9.26
C VAL A 246 -9.28 -10.88 9.19
N VAL A 247 -9.89 -9.82 8.68
CA VAL A 247 -9.32 -8.46 8.68
C VAL A 247 -9.77 -7.75 9.95
N GLY A 248 -8.85 -7.15 10.68
CA GLY A 248 -9.20 -6.43 11.90
C GLY A 248 -8.03 -5.72 12.54
N ASN A 249 -8.31 -4.91 13.55
CA ASN A 249 -7.29 -4.34 14.44
C ASN A 249 -6.94 -5.35 15.52
N ILE A 250 -5.69 -5.75 15.54
CA ILE A 250 -5.17 -6.75 16.49
C ILE A 250 -4.10 -6.11 17.35
N GLY A 251 -4.26 -6.22 18.65
CA GLY A 251 -3.31 -5.65 19.58
C GLY A 251 -3.88 -5.41 20.97
N SER A 252 -3.25 -4.52 21.70
CA SER A 252 -3.66 -4.06 23.02
C SER A 252 -4.35 -2.70 22.94
N HIS A 253 -4.88 -2.21 24.07
CA HIS A 253 -5.43 -0.85 24.15
C HIS A 253 -4.40 0.25 23.84
N GLU A 254 -3.11 -0.04 24.03
CA GLU A 254 -2.02 0.92 23.81
C GLU A 254 -1.48 0.90 22.37
N ARG A 255 -1.58 -0.27 21.71
CA ARG A 255 -1.10 -0.46 20.33
C ARG A 255 -1.99 -1.42 19.57
N MET A 256 -2.58 -0.93 18.50
CA MET A 256 -3.39 -1.68 17.55
C MET A 256 -2.72 -1.67 16.19
N ASP A 257 -2.55 -2.85 15.60
CA ASP A 257 -2.04 -3.02 14.25
C ASP A 257 -3.18 -3.54 13.34
N PRO A 258 -3.61 -2.78 12.33
CA PRO A 258 -4.54 -3.28 11.32
C PRO A 258 -3.82 -4.37 10.51
N THR A 259 -4.37 -5.58 10.51
CA THR A 259 -3.74 -6.74 9.87
C THR A 259 -4.76 -7.80 9.50
N VAL A 260 -4.30 -8.84 8.81
CA VAL A 260 -5.09 -10.03 8.49
C VAL A 260 -4.56 -11.23 9.26
N ILE A 261 -5.47 -12.06 9.78
CA ILE A 261 -5.13 -13.31 10.43
C ILE A 261 -5.95 -14.46 9.86
N GLY A 262 -5.42 -15.65 9.92
CA GLY A 262 -6.10 -16.85 9.49
C GLY A 262 -5.14 -17.94 9.05
N ASP A 263 -5.69 -19.09 8.82
CA ASP A 263 -4.95 -20.26 8.35
C ASP A 263 -4.33 -20.06 6.95
N SER A 264 -5.01 -19.27 6.11
CA SER A 264 -4.51 -18.88 4.78
C SER A 264 -3.25 -17.99 4.86
N VAL A 265 -3.15 -17.14 5.88
CA VAL A 265 -1.96 -16.31 6.15
C VAL A 265 -0.78 -17.19 6.57
N ASN A 266 -1.03 -18.13 7.50
CA ASN A 266 -0.01 -19.06 7.96
C ASN A 266 0.50 -19.96 6.81
N LEU A 267 -0.38 -20.38 5.89
CA LEU A 267 0.04 -21.18 4.74
C LEU A 267 0.96 -20.38 3.81
N ALA A 268 0.62 -19.11 3.50
CA ALA A 268 1.47 -18.26 2.67
C ALA A 268 2.88 -18.10 3.26
N SER A 269 2.98 -17.83 4.58
CA SER A 269 4.26 -17.73 5.28
C SER A 269 5.07 -19.05 5.22
N ARG A 270 4.41 -20.20 5.32
CA ARG A 270 5.09 -21.49 5.22
C ARG A 270 5.56 -21.79 3.81
N LEU A 271 4.77 -21.43 2.79
CA LEU A 271 5.18 -21.56 1.40
C LEU A 271 6.44 -20.75 1.10
N GLU A 272 6.55 -19.54 1.68
CA GLU A 272 7.77 -18.75 1.59
C GLU A 272 8.97 -19.53 2.15
N GLY A 273 8.86 -20.07 3.38
CA GLY A 273 9.95 -20.86 3.99
C GLY A 273 10.34 -22.10 3.20
N LEU A 274 9.39 -22.75 2.50
CA LEU A 274 9.63 -23.91 1.66
C LEU A 274 10.40 -23.59 0.36
N THR A 275 10.48 -22.33 -0.05
CA THR A 275 11.22 -21.90 -1.25
C THR A 275 12.68 -22.34 -1.19
N ARG A 276 13.29 -22.28 0.00
CA ARG A 276 14.69 -22.70 0.22
C ARG A 276 14.87 -24.21 0.08
N ILE A 277 13.88 -25.00 0.46
CA ILE A 277 13.92 -26.46 0.41
C ILE A 277 13.83 -26.95 -1.03
N TYR A 278 12.92 -26.36 -1.80
CA TYR A 278 12.67 -26.76 -3.19
C TYR A 278 13.54 -26.02 -4.22
N GLY A 279 14.37 -25.07 -3.79
CA GLY A 279 15.17 -24.25 -4.70
C GLY A 279 14.34 -23.40 -5.67
N ALA A 280 13.10 -23.08 -5.29
CA ALA A 280 12.19 -22.26 -6.08
C ALA A 280 12.08 -20.87 -5.44
N ASP A 281 12.11 -19.82 -6.23
CA ASP A 281 12.00 -18.44 -5.73
C ASP A 281 10.57 -18.02 -5.42
N ILE A 282 9.55 -18.64 -6.03
CA ILE A 282 8.13 -18.38 -5.77
C ILE A 282 7.40 -19.71 -5.61
N LEU A 283 6.72 -19.89 -4.49
CA LEU A 283 5.82 -21.02 -4.25
C LEU A 283 4.40 -20.55 -4.00
N VAL A 284 3.44 -21.25 -4.61
CA VAL A 284 2.03 -20.90 -4.52
C VAL A 284 1.17 -22.12 -4.20
N GLY A 285 0.08 -21.91 -3.47
CA GLY A 285 -0.92 -22.93 -3.23
C GLY A 285 -1.83 -23.17 -4.43
N SER A 286 -2.55 -24.29 -4.42
CA SER A 286 -3.44 -24.72 -5.51
C SER A 286 -4.49 -23.69 -5.90
N SER A 287 -5.08 -22.97 -4.95
CA SER A 287 -6.05 -21.91 -5.23
C SER A 287 -5.46 -20.76 -6.06
N VAL A 288 -4.22 -20.37 -5.80
CA VAL A 288 -3.51 -19.35 -6.59
C VAL A 288 -3.17 -19.87 -7.98
N ALA A 289 -2.68 -21.12 -8.06
CA ALA A 289 -2.34 -21.75 -9.32
C ALA A 289 -3.54 -21.86 -10.27
N GLU A 290 -4.72 -22.18 -9.73
CA GLU A 290 -5.97 -22.26 -10.49
C GLU A 290 -6.42 -20.89 -11.00
N LEU A 291 -6.46 -19.87 -10.12
CA LEU A 291 -6.92 -18.51 -10.44
C LEU A 291 -6.00 -17.72 -11.38
N ALA A 292 -4.71 -18.06 -11.40
CA ALA A 292 -3.71 -17.35 -12.19
C ALA A 292 -3.15 -18.18 -13.37
N ARG A 293 -3.75 -19.31 -13.70
CA ARG A 293 -3.26 -20.22 -14.76
C ARG A 293 -3.07 -19.54 -16.13
N ASP A 294 -3.87 -18.54 -16.44
CA ASP A 294 -3.81 -17.76 -17.66
C ASP A 294 -2.72 -16.66 -17.66
N GLU A 295 -2.15 -16.33 -16.51
CA GLU A 295 -1.11 -15.31 -16.37
C GLU A 295 0.31 -15.91 -16.41
N VAL A 296 0.48 -17.19 -16.04
CA VAL A 296 1.80 -17.80 -15.82
C VAL A 296 1.93 -19.21 -16.37
N HIS A 297 3.16 -19.62 -16.65
CA HIS A 297 3.53 -21.02 -16.83
C HIS A 297 3.80 -21.63 -15.46
N LEU A 298 2.97 -22.58 -15.06
CA LEU A 298 3.07 -23.28 -13.77
C LEU A 298 3.90 -24.55 -13.90
N ARG A 299 4.58 -24.88 -12.82
CA ARG A 299 5.26 -26.16 -12.62
C ARG A 299 4.86 -26.72 -11.27
N SER A 300 4.47 -28.00 -11.24
CA SER A 300 4.16 -28.70 -9.99
C SER A 300 5.45 -28.91 -9.16
N VAL A 301 5.33 -28.68 -7.85
CA VAL A 301 6.48 -28.84 -6.95
C VAL A 301 6.27 -30.07 -6.06
N ALA A 302 5.28 -30.05 -5.19
CA ALA A 302 5.04 -31.15 -4.25
C ALA A 302 3.61 -31.15 -3.73
N ARG A 303 3.22 -32.20 -3.03
CA ARG A 303 2.07 -32.24 -2.15
C ARG A 303 2.54 -32.18 -0.72
N VAL A 304 2.21 -31.12 -0.01
CA VAL A 304 2.73 -30.85 1.32
C VAL A 304 1.64 -30.80 2.37
N GLN A 305 1.90 -31.39 3.53
CA GLN A 305 1.11 -31.18 4.72
C GLN A 305 1.90 -30.33 5.71
N VAL A 306 1.43 -29.11 5.90
CA VAL A 306 2.08 -28.17 6.81
C VAL A 306 1.44 -28.25 8.19
N LYS A 307 2.21 -28.00 9.24
CA LYS A 307 1.76 -28.03 10.64
C LYS A 307 0.41 -27.30 10.83
N GLY A 308 -0.56 -27.95 11.46
CA GLY A 308 -1.91 -27.39 11.70
C GLY A 308 -2.89 -27.53 10.53
N LYS A 309 -2.49 -28.10 9.39
CA LYS A 309 -3.39 -28.52 8.31
C LYS A 309 -3.64 -30.02 8.37
N SER A 310 -4.92 -30.43 8.40
CA SER A 310 -5.31 -31.84 8.33
C SER A 310 -5.30 -32.40 6.89
N LYS A 311 -5.39 -31.50 5.89
CA LYS A 311 -5.40 -31.86 4.48
C LYS A 311 -4.13 -31.39 3.80
N PRO A 312 -3.47 -32.24 2.98
CA PRO A 312 -2.34 -31.83 2.17
C PRO A 312 -2.76 -30.80 1.10
N VAL A 313 -1.81 -29.97 0.69
CA VAL A 313 -1.98 -28.94 -0.33
C VAL A 313 -0.97 -29.18 -1.43
N ASP A 314 -1.41 -29.17 -2.69
CA ASP A 314 -0.52 -29.15 -3.84
C ASP A 314 0.08 -27.75 -3.98
N ILE A 315 1.41 -27.71 -4.17
CA ILE A 315 2.16 -26.47 -4.34
C ILE A 315 2.83 -26.43 -5.71
N PHE A 316 2.92 -25.20 -6.23
CA PHE A 316 3.40 -24.93 -7.57
C PHE A 316 4.45 -23.80 -7.54
N THR A 317 5.28 -23.73 -8.60
CA THR A 317 6.17 -22.61 -8.85
C THR A 317 5.91 -21.98 -10.20
N PHE A 318 6.36 -20.75 -10.41
CA PHE A 318 6.23 -20.02 -11.67
C PHE A 318 7.51 -20.17 -12.50
N VAL A 319 7.38 -20.77 -13.67
CA VAL A 319 8.46 -20.79 -14.67
C VAL A 319 8.67 -19.39 -15.24
N GLY A 320 7.58 -18.71 -15.61
CA GLY A 320 7.59 -17.35 -16.11
C GLY A 320 6.17 -16.84 -16.36
N ALA A 321 6.02 -15.56 -16.65
CA ALA A 321 4.76 -14.99 -17.11
C ALA A 321 4.44 -15.46 -18.53
N ARG A 322 3.15 -15.49 -18.90
CA ARG A 322 2.76 -15.88 -20.26
C ARG A 322 3.14 -14.87 -21.34
N ASP A 323 3.37 -13.62 -20.96
CA ASP A 323 3.83 -12.52 -21.80
C ASP A 323 5.37 -12.36 -21.80
N GLU A 324 6.10 -13.17 -21.00
CA GLU A 324 7.57 -13.22 -21.01
C GLU A 324 8.06 -14.30 -21.99
N GLU A 325 9.20 -14.05 -22.63
CA GLU A 325 9.91 -15.09 -23.39
C GLU A 325 10.41 -16.15 -22.41
N VAL A 326 9.69 -17.26 -22.35
CA VAL A 326 10.15 -18.48 -21.70
C VAL A 326 10.72 -19.39 -22.77
N ASP A 327 11.85 -20.02 -22.47
CA ASP A 327 12.48 -20.98 -23.39
C ASP A 327 11.46 -22.04 -23.84
N PRO A 328 11.11 -22.08 -25.17
CA PRO A 328 10.11 -23.01 -25.68
C PRO A 328 10.54 -24.48 -25.52
N GLU A 329 11.86 -24.73 -25.46
CA GLU A 329 12.40 -26.07 -25.25
C GLU A 329 12.17 -26.48 -23.79
N PHE A 330 12.38 -25.59 -22.83
CA PHE A 330 12.07 -25.86 -21.43
C PHE A 330 10.59 -26.22 -21.24
N LEU A 331 9.67 -25.50 -21.87
CA LEU A 331 8.24 -25.79 -21.77
C LEU A 331 7.87 -27.17 -22.32
N LYS A 332 8.53 -27.65 -23.37
CA LYS A 332 8.32 -29.01 -23.88
C LYS A 332 8.86 -30.08 -22.90
N TRP A 333 10.03 -29.81 -22.30
CA TRP A 333 10.61 -30.73 -21.32
C TRP A 333 9.86 -30.69 -19.99
N LEU A 334 9.13 -29.61 -19.69
CA LEU A 334 8.29 -29.52 -18.53
C LEU A 334 7.22 -30.62 -18.50
N ASP A 335 6.66 -30.99 -19.66
CA ASP A 335 5.70 -32.11 -19.75
C ASP A 335 6.32 -33.44 -19.31
N THR A 336 7.61 -33.68 -19.65
CA THR A 336 8.36 -34.85 -19.20
C THR A 336 8.56 -34.84 -17.67
N TYR A 337 8.84 -33.67 -17.11
CA TYR A 337 8.97 -33.52 -15.66
C TYR A 337 7.62 -33.78 -14.95
N GLU A 338 6.52 -33.20 -15.45
CA GLU A 338 5.18 -33.38 -14.86
C GLU A 338 4.74 -34.86 -14.93
N GLU A 339 5.02 -35.54 -16.05
CA GLU A 339 4.77 -36.97 -16.19
C GLU A 339 5.60 -37.76 -15.16
N GLY A 340 6.89 -37.45 -15.01
CA GLY A 340 7.75 -38.05 -13.98
C GLY A 340 7.21 -37.87 -12.57
N LEU A 341 6.69 -36.70 -12.25
CA LEU A 341 6.10 -36.42 -10.95
C LEU A 341 4.80 -37.21 -10.72
N GLU A 342 3.98 -37.38 -11.77
CA GLU A 342 2.76 -38.20 -11.68
C GLU A 342 3.11 -39.69 -11.49
N LYS A 343 4.13 -40.21 -12.21
CA LYS A 343 4.65 -41.57 -12.01
C LYS A 343 5.16 -41.79 -10.59
N PHE A 344 5.90 -40.78 -10.07
CA PHE A 344 6.36 -40.82 -8.68
C PHE A 344 5.22 -40.87 -7.68
N ARG A 345 4.16 -40.07 -7.88
CA ARG A 345 2.95 -40.05 -7.02
C ARG A 345 2.17 -41.37 -7.07
N THR A 346 2.18 -42.05 -8.22
CA THR A 346 1.49 -43.35 -8.41
C THR A 346 2.39 -44.54 -8.07
N ARG A 347 3.56 -44.31 -7.43
CA ARG A 347 4.53 -45.32 -6.98
C ARG A 347 5.26 -46.06 -8.11
N ASP A 348 5.18 -45.56 -9.34
CA ASP A 348 5.97 -46.08 -10.47
C ASP A 348 7.35 -45.42 -10.45
N PHE A 349 8.15 -45.80 -9.44
CA PHE A 349 9.47 -45.17 -9.19
C PHE A 349 10.49 -45.47 -10.29
N ILE A 350 10.33 -46.59 -11.00
CA ILE A 350 11.22 -46.96 -12.11
C ILE A 350 11.01 -45.98 -13.27
N GLU A 351 9.76 -45.78 -13.70
CA GLU A 351 9.46 -44.86 -14.80
C GLU A 351 9.71 -43.41 -14.40
N ALA A 352 9.38 -43.03 -13.17
CA ALA A 352 9.71 -41.69 -12.63
C ALA A 352 11.23 -41.40 -12.72
N LYS A 353 12.08 -42.36 -12.33
CA LYS A 353 13.52 -42.24 -12.43
C LYS A 353 13.98 -42.01 -13.88
N ILE A 354 13.43 -42.76 -14.83
CA ILE A 354 13.77 -42.64 -16.26
C ILE A 354 13.42 -41.24 -16.76
N LEU A 355 12.21 -40.75 -16.46
CA LEU A 355 11.72 -39.45 -16.89
C LEU A 355 12.52 -38.29 -16.28
N PHE A 356 12.83 -38.34 -14.98
CA PHE A 356 13.68 -37.32 -14.35
C PHE A 356 15.10 -37.34 -14.85
N SER A 357 15.71 -38.55 -15.08
CA SER A 357 17.02 -38.65 -15.68
C SER A 357 17.07 -38.02 -17.06
N ARG A 358 16.08 -38.31 -17.90
CA ARG A 358 15.93 -37.73 -19.24
C ARG A 358 15.76 -36.23 -19.23
N PHE A 359 14.97 -35.69 -18.31
CA PHE A 359 14.85 -34.23 -18.11
C PHE A 359 16.19 -33.59 -17.74
N LEU A 360 16.94 -34.22 -16.83
CA LEU A 360 18.25 -33.75 -16.35
C LEU A 360 19.36 -33.84 -17.37
N GLU A 361 19.24 -34.63 -18.44
CA GLU A 361 20.19 -34.60 -19.57
C GLU A 361 20.21 -33.21 -20.25
N PHE A 362 19.07 -32.52 -20.28
CA PHE A 362 18.93 -31.18 -20.88
C PHE A 362 19.06 -30.07 -19.85
N TYR A 363 18.59 -30.29 -18.62
CA TYR A 363 18.60 -29.32 -17.51
C TYR A 363 19.34 -29.86 -16.28
N PRO A 364 20.66 -30.08 -16.39
CA PRO A 364 21.44 -30.77 -15.36
C PRO A 364 21.48 -30.05 -14.01
N ASP A 365 21.19 -28.75 -13.97
CA ASP A 365 21.20 -27.95 -12.74
C ASP A 365 19.82 -27.80 -12.07
N ASP A 366 18.79 -28.46 -12.60
CA ASP A 366 17.46 -28.39 -12.04
C ASP A 366 17.36 -29.13 -10.70
N LEU A 367 17.19 -28.37 -9.63
CA LEU A 367 17.18 -28.89 -8.25
C LEU A 367 15.96 -29.76 -7.96
N LEU A 368 14.77 -29.40 -8.49
CA LEU A 368 13.56 -30.18 -8.28
C LEU A 368 13.65 -31.57 -8.93
N ALA A 369 14.09 -31.61 -10.18
CA ALA A 369 14.24 -32.87 -10.88
C ALA A 369 15.31 -33.77 -10.23
N LYS A 370 16.44 -33.18 -9.77
CA LYS A 370 17.46 -33.90 -8.98
C LYS A 370 16.88 -34.50 -7.72
N MET A 371 16.14 -33.69 -6.94
CA MET A 371 15.53 -34.15 -5.70
C MET A 371 14.56 -35.31 -5.93
N TYR A 372 13.73 -35.24 -6.98
CA TYR A 372 12.80 -36.32 -7.28
C TYR A 372 13.51 -37.55 -7.88
N LEU A 373 14.59 -37.38 -8.64
CA LEU A 373 15.44 -38.50 -9.10
C LEU A 373 16.03 -39.23 -7.91
N ASP A 374 16.65 -38.54 -6.97
CA ASP A 374 17.26 -39.13 -5.78
C ASP A 374 16.22 -39.91 -4.95
N ARG A 375 15.04 -39.31 -4.76
CA ARG A 375 13.92 -40.00 -4.05
C ARG A 375 13.39 -41.21 -4.81
N ALA A 376 13.28 -41.15 -6.13
CA ALA A 376 12.85 -42.28 -6.94
C ALA A 376 13.84 -43.44 -6.84
N LEU A 377 15.16 -43.13 -6.85
CA LEU A 377 16.22 -44.11 -6.64
C LEU A 377 16.20 -44.76 -5.25
N GLU A 378 15.91 -43.97 -4.22
CA GLU A 378 15.74 -44.43 -2.84
C GLU A 378 14.51 -45.34 -2.71
N TYR A 379 13.34 -44.90 -3.24
CA TYR A 379 12.11 -45.66 -3.14
C TYR A 379 12.02 -46.86 -4.07
N GLU A 380 12.82 -46.92 -5.14
CA GLU A 380 12.99 -48.14 -5.92
C GLU A 380 13.69 -49.22 -5.09
N ARG A 381 14.68 -48.83 -4.23
CA ARG A 381 15.43 -49.77 -3.36
C ARG A 381 14.67 -50.13 -2.09
N THR A 382 14.02 -49.09 -1.50
CA THR A 382 13.31 -49.20 -0.22
C THR A 382 11.94 -48.57 -0.38
N PRO A 383 10.93 -49.32 -0.93
CA PRO A 383 9.62 -48.78 -1.16
C PRO A 383 8.99 -48.25 0.13
N PRO A 384 8.32 -47.12 0.11
CA PRO A 384 7.58 -46.59 1.25
C PRO A 384 6.41 -47.53 1.61
N ASP A 385 5.88 -47.38 2.82
CA ASP A 385 4.74 -48.17 3.31
C ASP A 385 3.49 -48.03 2.40
N GLU A 386 2.49 -48.93 2.58
CA GLU A 386 1.27 -48.89 1.76
C GLU A 386 0.43 -47.63 1.96
N ALA A 387 0.54 -46.97 3.12
CA ALA A 387 -0.19 -45.75 3.46
C ALA A 387 0.45 -44.49 2.89
N TRP A 388 1.64 -44.60 2.29
CA TRP A 388 2.34 -43.45 1.70
C TRP A 388 1.53 -42.84 0.53
N ALA A 389 1.20 -41.56 0.63
CA ALA A 389 0.34 -40.82 -0.30
C ALA A 389 1.09 -39.73 -1.06
N ALA A 390 2.40 -39.81 -1.20
CA ALA A 390 3.28 -38.80 -1.80
C ALA A 390 3.12 -37.39 -1.13
N VAL A 391 2.88 -37.37 0.18
CA VAL A 391 2.71 -36.15 0.98
C VAL A 391 3.96 -35.93 1.81
N GLU A 392 4.56 -34.76 1.68
CA GLU A 392 5.67 -34.33 2.50
C GLU A 392 5.16 -33.59 3.75
N VAL A 393 5.52 -34.09 4.93
CA VAL A 393 5.07 -33.54 6.21
C VAL A 393 6.13 -32.62 6.77
N PHE A 394 5.77 -31.35 7.00
CA PHE A 394 6.65 -30.33 7.58
C PHE A 394 6.16 -29.93 8.97
N ASP A 395 6.77 -30.50 10.02
CA ASP A 395 6.44 -30.24 11.44
C ASP A 395 7.24 -29.10 12.06
N LYS A 396 8.35 -28.71 11.45
CA LYS A 396 9.23 -27.63 11.92
C LYS A 396 8.86 -26.28 11.25
N LYS A 397 9.03 -25.21 12.05
CA LYS A 397 9.00 -23.84 11.54
C LYS A 397 10.24 -23.52 10.75
#